data_e2bb0ca2a02664bb4739a5e2639c7ab9
#
_entry.id   e2bb0ca2a02664bb4739a5e2639c7ab9
#
_cell.length_a   1.000
_cell.length_b   1.000
_cell.length_c   1.000
_cell.angle_alpha   90.00
_cell.angle_beta   90.00
_cell.angle_gamma   90.00
#
_symmetry.space_group_name_H-M   'P 1'
#
loop_
_entity.id
_entity.type
_entity.pdbx_description
1 polymer ?
#
loop_
_entity_poly.entity_id
_entity_poly.type
_entity_poly.pdbx_seq_one_letter_code
_entity_poly.pdbx_strand_id
1 'polypeptide(L)'
;FLALEGCSRKTAAQAAEKLRHFVGPQEEEVREYYSDQAPELGKAVRFLKKPHGLSTPYRPQSNSRIELMNQLILRGTRSVLLRAGLPSTWWLMAGQHWCMMRNALPRGPDAPAAYEARHGTPFPGMLIPFGAEISFHPPEEKEKGEKWGPKGRKGIFLGYDVNPGHRFDGDYRCALLSDFETGAGNVRIFKVRALNAPQRGE
;
A
#
# COMPACT_ATOMS: atom_id res chain seq x y z
N PHE A 1 -9.92 -4.40 -7.81
CA PHE A 1 -9.07 -3.66 -6.89
C PHE A 1 -8.17 -4.63 -6.10
N LEU A 2 -6.92 -4.25 -5.84
CA LEU A 2 -5.93 -5.11 -5.20
C LEU A 2 -5.25 -4.35 -4.06
N ALA A 3 -5.08 -5.01 -2.90
CA ALA A 3 -4.38 -4.42 -1.77
C ALA A 3 -3.51 -5.46 -1.04
N LEU A 4 -2.49 -4.98 -0.36
CA LEU A 4 -1.64 -5.75 0.53
C LEU A 4 -1.71 -5.13 1.92
N GLU A 5 -2.22 -5.90 2.87
CA GLU A 5 -2.33 -5.48 4.26
C GLU A 5 -1.33 -6.23 5.14
N GLY A 6 -0.60 -5.46 5.95
CA GLY A 6 0.34 -6.03 6.90
C GLY A 6 -0.32 -6.32 8.25
N CYS A 7 -0.06 -7.51 8.80
CA CYS A 7 -0.43 -7.86 10.17
C CYS A 7 0.83 -8.14 10.98
N SER A 8 0.93 -7.56 12.17
CA SER A 8 2.05 -7.84 13.09
C SER A 8 1.90 -9.20 13.78
N ARG A 9 0.68 -9.69 13.90
CA ARG A 9 0.34 -11.00 14.48
C ARG A 9 -0.76 -11.66 13.64
N LYS A 10 -0.68 -12.98 13.52
CA LYS A 10 -1.68 -13.79 12.83
C LYS A 10 -2.91 -14.05 13.74
N THR A 11 -3.67 -13.01 14.04
CA THR A 11 -4.87 -13.12 14.91
C THR A 11 -6.13 -12.73 14.15
N ALA A 12 -7.26 -13.31 14.54
CA ALA A 12 -8.56 -13.02 13.96
C ALA A 12 -8.97 -11.53 14.13
N ALA A 13 -8.61 -10.91 15.26
CA ALA A 13 -8.89 -9.51 15.50
C ALA A 13 -8.15 -8.59 14.51
N GLN A 14 -6.85 -8.83 14.30
CA GLN A 14 -6.09 -8.07 13.31
C GLN A 14 -6.58 -8.33 11.88
N ALA A 15 -6.90 -9.58 11.55
CA ALA A 15 -7.47 -9.89 10.25
C ALA A 15 -8.79 -9.15 10.02
N ALA A 16 -9.70 -9.11 11.01
CA ALA A 16 -10.94 -8.36 10.92
C ALA A 16 -10.71 -6.84 10.76
N GLU A 17 -9.74 -6.28 11.49
CA GLU A 17 -9.34 -4.87 11.35
C GLU A 17 -8.86 -4.57 9.92
N LYS A 18 -8.01 -5.44 9.34
CA LYS A 18 -7.50 -5.25 7.97
C LYS A 18 -8.57 -5.44 6.91
N LEU A 19 -9.50 -6.36 7.11
CA LEU A 19 -10.67 -6.49 6.23
C LEU A 19 -11.56 -5.23 6.28
N ARG A 20 -11.82 -4.67 7.46
CA ARG A 20 -12.53 -3.38 7.59
C ARG A 20 -11.77 -2.24 6.93
N HIS A 21 -10.47 -2.16 7.14
CA HIS A 21 -9.64 -1.14 6.48
C HIS A 21 -9.69 -1.25 4.96
N PHE A 22 -9.63 -2.48 4.43
CA PHE A 22 -9.75 -2.72 2.99
C PHE A 22 -11.12 -2.29 2.44
N VAL A 23 -12.19 -2.63 3.13
CA VAL A 23 -13.55 -2.31 2.67
C VAL A 23 -13.90 -0.83 2.90
N GLY A 24 -13.53 -0.28 4.05
CA GLY A 24 -13.80 1.11 4.42
C GLY A 24 -15.29 1.41 4.57
N PRO A 25 -15.75 2.57 4.05
CA PRO A 25 -17.16 3.00 4.19
C PRO A 25 -18.17 2.07 3.54
N GLN A 26 -17.75 1.18 2.65
CA GLN A 26 -18.62 0.25 1.92
C GLN A 26 -18.85 -1.08 2.67
N GLU A 27 -18.59 -1.14 3.98
CA GLU A 27 -18.73 -2.39 4.75
C GLU A 27 -20.15 -2.99 4.64
N GLU A 28 -21.17 -2.17 4.54
CA GLU A 28 -22.55 -2.62 4.41
C GLU A 28 -22.87 -3.26 3.06
N GLU A 29 -22.17 -2.83 2.01
CA GLU A 29 -22.34 -3.34 0.63
C GLU A 29 -21.67 -4.71 0.43
N VAL A 30 -20.81 -5.13 1.38
CA VAL A 30 -20.14 -6.44 1.30
C VAL A 30 -21.17 -7.55 1.49
N ARG A 31 -21.36 -8.34 0.44
CA ARG A 31 -22.31 -9.47 0.44
C ARG A 31 -21.69 -10.71 1.06
N GLU A 32 -20.41 -10.97 0.79
CA GLU A 32 -19.71 -12.18 1.20
C GLU A 32 -18.20 -11.94 1.24
N TYR A 33 -17.52 -12.61 2.17
CA TYR A 33 -16.08 -12.79 2.13
C TYR A 33 -15.74 -14.19 1.65
N TYR A 34 -14.81 -14.30 0.72
CA TYR A 34 -14.34 -15.58 0.22
C TYR A 34 -12.85 -15.76 0.54
N SER A 35 -12.47 -16.85 1.20
CA SER A 35 -11.09 -17.13 1.54
C SER A 35 -10.76 -18.61 1.49
N ASP A 36 -9.49 -18.92 1.72
CA ASP A 36 -9.06 -20.28 2.08
C ASP A 36 -9.59 -20.66 3.47
N GLN A 37 -9.28 -21.87 3.91
CA GLN A 37 -9.72 -22.41 5.20
C GLN A 37 -8.88 -21.94 6.40
N ALA A 38 -8.13 -20.85 6.29
CA ALA A 38 -7.35 -20.31 7.40
C ALA A 38 -8.25 -19.99 8.61
N PRO A 39 -8.01 -20.61 9.79
CA PRO A 39 -8.91 -20.47 10.94
C PRO A 39 -9.07 -19.03 11.43
N GLU A 40 -8.02 -18.23 11.32
CA GLU A 40 -8.04 -16.81 11.69
C GLU A 40 -8.96 -15.98 10.78
N LEU A 41 -9.01 -16.28 9.47
CA LEU A 41 -9.90 -15.59 8.54
C LEU A 41 -11.36 -15.97 8.81
N GLY A 42 -11.64 -17.24 9.05
CA GLY A 42 -12.99 -17.68 9.42
C GLY A 42 -13.52 -17.03 10.70
N LYS A 43 -12.66 -16.88 11.71
CA LYS A 43 -13.01 -16.14 12.94
C LYS A 43 -13.17 -14.64 12.68
N ALA A 44 -12.30 -14.04 11.85
CA ALA A 44 -12.38 -12.62 11.49
C ALA A 44 -13.71 -12.29 10.81
N VAL A 45 -14.12 -13.09 9.80
CA VAL A 45 -15.38 -12.88 9.08
C VAL A 45 -16.60 -13.03 10.02
N ARG A 46 -16.55 -13.95 10.98
CA ARG A 46 -17.60 -14.05 12.03
C ARG A 46 -17.70 -12.78 12.87
N PHE A 47 -16.56 -12.15 13.23
CA PHE A 47 -16.58 -10.85 13.94
C PHE A 47 -17.22 -9.74 13.09
N LEU A 48 -17.12 -9.83 11.78
CA LEU A 48 -17.75 -8.88 10.86
C LEU A 48 -19.23 -9.17 10.60
N LYS A 49 -19.74 -10.30 11.11
CA LYS A 49 -21.15 -10.75 10.94
C LYS A 49 -21.57 -10.82 9.46
N LYS A 50 -20.67 -11.24 8.60
CA LYS A 50 -20.93 -11.39 7.16
C LYS A 50 -20.85 -12.85 6.73
N PRO A 51 -21.52 -13.25 5.65
CA PRO A 51 -21.36 -14.57 5.03
C PRO A 51 -19.92 -14.86 4.66
N HIS A 52 -19.51 -16.11 4.81
CA HIS A 52 -18.16 -16.56 4.49
C HIS A 52 -18.19 -17.74 3.53
N GLY A 53 -17.77 -17.51 2.30
CA GLY A 53 -17.49 -18.54 1.32
C GLY A 53 -16.10 -19.12 1.52
N LEU A 54 -16.01 -20.45 1.51
CA LEU A 54 -14.73 -21.16 1.66
C LEU A 54 -14.34 -21.84 0.35
N SER A 55 -13.06 -21.82 0.04
CA SER A 55 -12.52 -22.63 -1.05
C SER A 55 -12.71 -24.12 -0.76
N THR A 56 -13.15 -24.88 -1.77
CA THR A 56 -13.33 -26.32 -1.64
C THR A 56 -11.97 -26.99 -1.53
N PRO A 57 -11.72 -27.84 -0.49
CA PRO A 57 -10.49 -28.60 -0.38
C PRO A 57 -10.25 -29.45 -1.64
N TYR A 58 -8.99 -29.60 -2.02
CA TYR A 58 -8.56 -30.44 -3.14
C TYR A 58 -9.14 -30.08 -4.53
N ARG A 59 -9.74 -28.89 -4.68
CA ARG A 59 -10.11 -28.34 -5.99
C ARG A 59 -9.24 -27.14 -6.35
N PRO A 60 -8.14 -27.31 -7.11
CA PRO A 60 -7.21 -26.23 -7.47
C PRO A 60 -7.91 -25.06 -8.16
N GLN A 61 -8.97 -25.32 -8.91
CA GLN A 61 -9.72 -24.30 -9.65
C GLN A 61 -10.45 -23.29 -8.73
N SER A 62 -10.85 -23.69 -7.52
CA SER A 62 -11.57 -22.80 -6.59
C SER A 62 -10.68 -21.74 -5.97
N ASN A 63 -9.37 -21.96 -5.92
CA ASN A 63 -8.40 -21.06 -5.29
C ASN A 63 -7.43 -20.41 -6.30
N SER A 64 -7.50 -20.82 -7.56
CA SER A 64 -6.57 -20.40 -8.62
C SER A 64 -6.48 -18.87 -8.79
N ARG A 65 -7.60 -18.16 -8.63
CA ARG A 65 -7.64 -16.69 -8.72
C ARG A 65 -6.85 -16.03 -7.58
N ILE A 66 -7.01 -16.51 -6.36
CA ILE A 66 -6.32 -15.97 -5.18
C ILE A 66 -4.82 -16.26 -5.29
N GLU A 67 -4.47 -17.49 -5.67
CA GLU A 67 -3.08 -17.90 -5.89
C GLU A 67 -2.41 -17.07 -6.98
N LEU A 68 -3.09 -16.85 -8.10
CA LEU A 68 -2.60 -16.00 -9.18
C LEU A 68 -2.36 -14.57 -8.70
N MET A 69 -3.29 -14.00 -7.93
CA MET A 69 -3.14 -12.64 -7.39
C MET A 69 -1.99 -12.57 -6.39
N ASN A 70 -1.82 -13.56 -5.52
CA ASN A 70 -0.70 -13.64 -4.59
C ASN A 70 0.65 -13.71 -5.32
N GLN A 71 0.78 -14.55 -6.34
CA GLN A 71 1.98 -14.63 -7.17
C GLN A 71 2.26 -13.30 -7.89
N LEU A 72 1.22 -12.62 -8.36
CA LEU A 72 1.32 -11.35 -9.04
C LEU A 72 1.85 -10.26 -8.09
N ILE A 73 1.33 -10.18 -6.86
CA ILE A 73 1.82 -9.26 -5.82
C ILE A 73 3.28 -9.56 -5.49
N LEU A 74 3.64 -10.83 -5.28
CA LEU A 74 5.00 -11.22 -4.95
C LEU A 74 6.00 -10.84 -6.05
N ARG A 75 5.67 -11.12 -7.31
CA ARG A 75 6.51 -10.75 -8.47
C ARG A 75 6.64 -9.23 -8.59
N GLY A 76 5.53 -8.52 -8.47
CA GLY A 76 5.51 -7.06 -8.52
C GLY A 76 6.32 -6.42 -7.40
N THR A 77 6.17 -6.92 -6.17
CA THR A 77 6.95 -6.47 -5.01
C THR A 77 8.46 -6.64 -5.22
N ARG A 78 8.87 -7.83 -5.71
CA ARG A 78 10.29 -8.09 -6.04
C ARG A 78 10.82 -7.12 -7.08
N SER A 79 10.06 -6.89 -8.16
CA SER A 79 10.46 -5.95 -9.21
C SER A 79 10.62 -4.53 -8.70
N VAL A 80 9.70 -4.08 -7.82
CA VAL A 80 9.75 -2.76 -7.21
C VAL A 80 10.98 -2.61 -6.31
N LEU A 81 11.27 -3.60 -5.46
CA LEU A 81 12.44 -3.60 -4.58
C LEU A 81 13.75 -3.58 -5.36
N LEU A 82 13.88 -4.44 -6.37
CA LEU A 82 15.07 -4.50 -7.22
C LEU A 82 15.32 -3.17 -7.93
N ARG A 83 14.26 -2.57 -8.47
CA ARG A 83 14.37 -1.27 -9.15
C ARG A 83 14.75 -0.13 -8.21
N ALA A 84 14.27 -0.17 -6.98
CA ALA A 84 14.55 0.82 -5.95
C ALA A 84 15.95 0.66 -5.32
N GLY A 85 16.60 -0.50 -5.50
CA GLY A 85 17.86 -0.82 -4.79
C GLY A 85 17.68 -0.97 -3.27
N LEU A 86 16.45 -1.17 -2.80
CA LEU A 86 16.16 -1.29 -1.37
C LEU A 86 16.14 -2.76 -0.92
N PRO A 87 16.58 -3.04 0.32
CA PRO A 87 16.61 -4.39 0.85
C PRO A 87 15.21 -4.97 1.05
N SER A 88 15.14 -6.30 1.15
CA SER A 88 13.88 -7.05 1.28
C SER A 88 13.07 -6.69 2.54
N THR A 89 13.66 -6.10 3.55
CA THR A 89 12.96 -5.59 4.75
C THR A 89 11.85 -4.58 4.42
N TRP A 90 11.93 -3.89 3.27
CA TRP A 90 10.93 -2.94 2.78
C TRP A 90 9.80 -3.59 1.97
N TRP A 91 9.72 -4.93 1.95
CA TRP A 91 8.78 -5.68 1.12
C TRP A 91 7.32 -5.25 1.29
N LEU A 92 6.89 -4.94 2.51
CA LEU A 92 5.50 -4.56 2.77
C LEU A 92 5.14 -3.24 2.10
N MET A 93 5.98 -2.21 2.26
CA MET A 93 5.74 -0.90 1.62
C MET A 93 5.87 -0.98 0.10
N ALA A 94 6.86 -1.72 -0.41
CA ALA A 94 7.02 -1.96 -1.83
C ALA A 94 5.81 -2.67 -2.45
N GLY A 95 5.26 -3.67 -1.75
CA GLY A 95 4.07 -4.38 -2.18
C GLY A 95 2.80 -3.54 -2.12
N GLN A 96 2.64 -2.72 -1.08
CA GLN A 96 1.55 -1.75 -0.99
C GLN A 96 1.62 -0.71 -2.12
N HIS A 97 2.81 -0.18 -2.38
CA HIS A 97 3.05 0.72 -3.50
C HIS A 97 2.71 0.07 -4.84
N TRP A 98 3.18 -1.16 -5.07
CA TRP A 98 2.88 -1.88 -6.31
C TRP A 98 1.39 -2.09 -6.51
N CYS A 99 0.65 -2.49 -5.46
CA CYS A 99 -0.81 -2.63 -5.50
C CYS A 99 -1.47 -1.30 -5.85
N MET A 100 -1.04 -0.19 -5.23
CA MET A 100 -1.58 1.14 -5.53
C MET A 100 -1.32 1.54 -6.98
N MET A 101 -0.10 1.38 -7.49
CA MET A 101 0.21 1.69 -8.90
C MET A 101 -0.63 0.86 -9.86
N ARG A 102 -0.81 -0.42 -9.56
CA ARG A 102 -1.66 -1.30 -10.36
C ARG A 102 -3.14 -0.88 -10.37
N ASN A 103 -3.62 -0.33 -9.26
CA ASN A 103 -4.99 0.18 -9.18
C ASN A 103 -5.14 1.56 -9.84
N ALA A 104 -4.12 2.41 -9.74
CA ALA A 104 -4.13 3.78 -10.26
C ALA A 104 -3.99 3.85 -11.79
N LEU A 105 -3.37 2.84 -12.40
CA LEU A 105 -3.14 2.80 -13.85
C LEU A 105 -4.21 1.97 -14.57
N PRO A 106 -4.72 2.44 -15.73
CA PRO A 106 -5.62 1.65 -16.55
C PRO A 106 -4.93 0.40 -17.08
N ARG A 107 -5.68 -0.66 -17.32
CA ARG A 107 -5.16 -1.95 -17.80
C ARG A 107 -5.36 -2.19 -19.29
N GLY A 108 -5.97 -1.26 -19.96
CA GLY A 108 -6.25 -1.29 -21.38
C GLY A 108 -6.84 0.06 -21.83
N PRO A 109 -6.94 0.28 -23.14
CA PRO A 109 -7.38 1.57 -23.68
C PRO A 109 -8.81 1.94 -23.27
N ASP A 110 -9.69 0.93 -23.12
CA ASP A 110 -11.13 1.14 -22.88
C ASP A 110 -11.58 0.79 -21.46
N ALA A 111 -10.66 0.43 -20.56
CA ALA A 111 -11.01 0.05 -19.21
C ALA A 111 -10.57 1.13 -18.20
N PRO A 112 -11.46 1.61 -17.32
CA PRO A 112 -11.08 2.52 -16.27
C PRO A 112 -10.06 1.87 -15.32
N ALA A 113 -9.23 2.68 -14.69
CA ALA A 113 -8.36 2.22 -13.64
C ALA A 113 -9.19 1.61 -12.49
N ALA A 114 -8.67 0.59 -11.82
CA ALA A 114 -9.40 -0.04 -10.72
C ALA A 114 -9.66 0.93 -9.56
N TYR A 115 -8.79 1.95 -9.39
CA TYR A 115 -8.99 3.02 -8.44
C TYR A 115 -10.22 3.87 -8.81
N GLU A 116 -10.31 4.28 -10.06
CA GLU A 116 -11.44 5.05 -10.58
C GLU A 116 -12.76 4.28 -10.50
N ALA A 117 -12.74 3.00 -10.90
CA ALA A 117 -13.92 2.15 -10.80
C ALA A 117 -14.42 1.98 -9.34
N ARG A 118 -13.52 2.04 -8.36
CA ARG A 118 -13.87 1.91 -6.94
C ARG A 118 -14.31 3.23 -6.30
N HIS A 119 -13.68 4.34 -6.66
CA HIS A 119 -13.85 5.62 -5.97
C HIS A 119 -14.61 6.67 -6.78
N GLY A 120 -14.99 6.35 -8.02
CA GLY A 120 -15.68 7.26 -8.94
C GLY A 120 -14.82 8.38 -9.50
N THR A 121 -13.54 8.45 -9.14
CA THR A 121 -12.59 9.47 -9.59
C THR A 121 -11.23 8.86 -9.88
N PRO A 122 -10.48 9.37 -10.86
CA PRO A 122 -9.11 8.93 -11.10
C PRO A 122 -8.24 9.11 -9.85
N PHE A 123 -7.13 8.37 -9.79
CA PHE A 123 -6.17 8.53 -8.70
C PHE A 123 -5.60 9.96 -8.68
N PRO A 124 -5.79 10.73 -7.59
CA PRO A 124 -5.44 12.15 -7.57
C PRO A 124 -3.97 12.41 -7.21
N GLY A 125 -3.20 11.38 -6.86
CA GLY A 125 -1.81 11.51 -6.44
C GLY A 125 -0.81 11.50 -7.59
N MET A 126 0.39 12.01 -7.32
CA MET A 126 1.52 11.87 -8.25
C MET A 126 1.95 10.41 -8.37
N LEU A 127 2.23 9.95 -9.58
CA LEU A 127 2.75 8.61 -9.84
C LEU A 127 4.27 8.59 -9.67
N ILE A 128 4.73 8.34 -8.46
CA ILE A 128 6.14 8.39 -8.10
C ILE A 128 6.66 6.94 -7.96
N PRO A 129 7.81 6.60 -8.57
CA PRO A 129 8.42 5.29 -8.36
C PRO A 129 8.82 5.07 -6.90
N PHE A 130 8.63 3.86 -6.39
CA PHE A 130 9.12 3.47 -5.06
C PHE A 130 10.65 3.59 -5.00
N GLY A 131 11.16 4.16 -3.93
CA GLY A 131 12.59 4.39 -3.77
C GLY A 131 13.13 5.60 -4.53
N ALA A 132 12.29 6.39 -5.21
CA ALA A 132 12.74 7.60 -5.89
C ALA A 132 13.27 8.64 -4.90
N GLU A 133 14.36 9.30 -5.25
CA GLU A 133 14.83 10.48 -4.51
C GLU A 133 13.82 11.61 -4.69
N ILE A 134 13.45 12.22 -3.58
CA ILE A 134 12.50 13.34 -3.51
C ILE A 134 13.04 14.43 -2.61
N SER A 135 12.45 15.61 -2.71
CA SER A 135 12.63 16.66 -1.71
C SER A 135 11.30 16.91 -1.00
N PHE A 136 11.30 16.91 0.32
CA PHE A 136 10.11 17.16 1.11
C PHE A 136 10.43 17.98 2.37
N HIS A 137 9.42 18.55 2.99
CA HIS A 137 9.54 19.28 4.24
C HIS A 137 9.12 18.37 5.41
N PRO A 138 10.04 17.91 6.27
CA PRO A 138 9.68 17.17 7.46
C PRO A 138 8.85 18.05 8.42
N PRO A 139 7.88 17.48 9.17
CA PRO A 139 7.17 18.23 10.20
C PRO A 139 8.14 18.83 11.22
N GLU A 140 7.99 20.10 11.54
CA GLU A 140 8.90 20.87 12.44
C GLU A 140 9.10 20.24 13.82
N GLU A 141 8.11 19.54 14.32
CA GLU A 141 8.17 18.81 15.59
C GLU A 141 9.23 17.68 15.61
N LYS A 142 9.57 17.17 14.42
CA LYS A 142 10.49 16.03 14.25
C LYS A 142 11.87 16.46 13.75
N GLU A 143 11.98 17.61 13.10
CA GLU A 143 13.25 18.13 12.56
C GLU A 143 13.35 19.63 12.84
N LYS A 144 14.22 20.00 13.78
CA LYS A 144 14.58 21.39 14.04
C LYS A 144 15.67 21.81 13.05
N GLY A 145 15.28 22.44 11.97
CA GLY A 145 16.22 23.08 11.04
C GLY A 145 16.61 24.48 11.50
N GLU A 146 17.68 25.04 10.91
CA GLU A 146 18.05 26.42 11.11
C GLU A 146 16.92 27.35 10.61
N LYS A 147 16.66 28.45 11.35
CA LYS A 147 15.58 29.39 11.05
C LYS A 147 15.61 29.92 9.61
N TRP A 148 16.77 30.09 9.04
CA TRP A 148 17.01 30.63 7.70
C TRP A 148 17.63 29.64 6.73
N GLY A 149 17.80 28.36 7.16
CA GLY A 149 18.30 27.29 6.31
C GLY A 149 17.26 26.76 5.31
N PRO A 150 17.69 25.92 4.34
CA PRO A 150 16.79 25.27 3.39
C PRO A 150 15.82 24.38 4.16
N LYS A 151 14.52 24.63 3.99
CA LYS A 151 13.46 23.84 4.64
C LYS A 151 13.23 22.47 4.00
N GLY A 152 13.54 22.34 2.70
CA GLY A 152 13.42 21.08 1.99
C GLY A 152 14.60 20.15 2.32
N ARG A 153 14.30 18.89 2.60
CA ARG A 153 15.29 17.84 2.88
C ARG A 153 15.21 16.77 1.80
N LYS A 154 16.35 16.24 1.42
CA LYS A 154 16.42 15.07 0.52
C LYS A 154 15.92 13.82 1.23
N GLY A 155 15.11 13.05 0.53
CA GLY A 155 14.56 11.82 1.04
C GLY A 155 14.21 10.83 -0.03
N ILE A 156 13.64 9.73 0.41
CA ILE A 156 13.22 8.60 -0.42
C ILE A 156 11.72 8.44 -0.30
N PHE A 157 11.07 8.30 -1.45
CA PHE A 157 9.64 8.02 -1.52
C PHE A 157 9.34 6.54 -1.20
N LEU A 158 8.46 6.29 -0.24
CA LEU A 158 8.13 4.97 0.28
C LEU A 158 6.66 4.56 0.05
N GLY A 159 5.92 5.35 -0.71
CA GLY A 159 4.55 5.01 -1.09
C GLY A 159 3.51 6.01 -0.61
N TYR A 160 2.27 5.57 -0.63
CA TYR A 160 1.08 6.36 -0.35
C TYR A 160 0.50 5.96 1.01
N ASP A 161 0.10 6.95 1.80
CA ASP A 161 -0.73 6.69 2.97
C ASP A 161 -2.20 6.74 2.53
N VAL A 162 -2.98 5.75 2.95
CA VAL A 162 -4.36 5.62 2.49
C VAL A 162 -5.31 5.47 3.66
N ASN A 163 -6.47 6.07 3.53
CA ASN A 163 -7.57 5.95 4.46
C ASN A 163 -8.31 4.60 4.30
N PRO A 164 -9.19 4.22 5.24
CA PRO A 164 -10.07 3.07 5.06
C PRO A 164 -10.79 3.09 3.72
N GLY A 165 -10.88 1.93 3.08
CA GLY A 165 -11.31 1.79 1.68
C GLY A 165 -10.20 2.00 0.65
N HIS A 166 -8.95 2.18 1.10
CA HIS A 166 -7.79 2.49 0.24
C HIS A 166 -7.95 3.78 -0.57
N ARG A 167 -8.66 4.76 -0.02
CA ARG A 167 -8.77 6.09 -0.61
C ARG A 167 -7.53 6.91 -0.28
N PHE A 168 -6.89 7.46 -1.30
CA PHE A 168 -5.77 8.37 -1.14
C PHE A 168 -6.28 9.79 -0.92
N ASP A 169 -5.77 10.45 0.12
CA ASP A 169 -6.18 11.81 0.53
C ASP A 169 -5.01 12.81 0.52
N GLY A 170 -3.99 12.53 -0.27
CA GLY A 170 -2.86 13.42 -0.47
C GLY A 170 -1.64 13.17 0.41
N ASP A 171 -1.67 12.17 1.28
CA ASP A 171 -0.56 11.88 2.19
C ASP A 171 0.42 10.84 1.60
N TYR A 172 1.68 11.24 1.47
CA TYR A 172 2.80 10.43 0.99
C TYR A 172 3.66 9.94 2.14
N ARG A 173 4.21 8.73 2.03
CA ARG A 173 5.19 8.19 2.98
C ARG A 173 6.59 8.42 2.45
N CYS A 174 7.40 9.11 3.24
CA CYS A 174 8.76 9.47 2.89
C CYS A 174 9.70 9.20 4.05
N ALA A 175 10.99 9.00 3.75
CA ALA A 175 12.03 8.94 4.76
C ALA A 175 13.21 9.82 4.34
N LEU A 176 13.99 10.31 5.32
CA LEU A 176 15.18 11.10 5.03
C LEU A 176 16.26 10.22 4.39
N LEU A 177 16.95 10.75 3.39
CA LEU A 177 18.07 10.05 2.76
C LEU A 177 19.19 9.77 3.76
N SER A 178 19.45 10.72 4.66
CA SER A 178 20.44 10.58 5.73
C SER A 178 20.21 9.38 6.66
N ASP A 179 18.94 8.98 6.88
CA ASP A 179 18.62 7.82 7.74
C ASP A 179 19.08 6.50 7.09
N PHE A 180 19.17 6.46 5.75
CA PHE A 180 19.72 5.31 5.02
C PHE A 180 21.25 5.32 4.96
N GLU A 181 21.86 6.50 4.84
CA GLU A 181 23.31 6.66 4.75
C GLU A 181 24.03 6.35 6.08
N THR A 182 23.41 6.70 7.19
CA THR A 182 23.98 6.46 8.52
C THR A 182 23.90 5.01 8.96
N GLY A 183 23.20 4.14 8.24
CA GLY A 183 23.03 2.73 8.62
C GLY A 183 22.30 2.55 9.96
N ALA A 184 21.69 3.61 10.49
CA ALA A 184 20.90 3.57 11.70
C ALA A 184 19.73 2.59 11.47
N GLY A 185 19.65 1.54 12.27
CA GLY A 185 18.66 0.46 12.09
C GLY A 185 17.19 0.92 12.18
N ASN A 186 16.92 2.19 12.45
CA ASN A 186 15.60 2.78 12.52
C ASN A 186 15.47 3.96 11.56
N VAL A 187 14.98 3.66 10.34
CA VAL A 187 14.59 4.70 9.39
C VAL A 187 13.24 5.29 9.80
N ARG A 188 13.20 6.62 9.97
CA ARG A 188 11.98 7.33 10.34
C ARG A 188 11.10 7.55 9.11
N ILE A 189 9.82 7.20 9.22
CA ILE A 189 8.84 7.40 8.16
C ILE A 189 7.99 8.62 8.50
N PHE A 190 7.97 9.57 7.56
CA PHE A 190 7.17 10.78 7.63
C PHE A 190 5.95 10.67 6.72
N LYS A 191 4.82 11.22 7.17
CA LYS A 191 3.66 11.48 6.33
C LYS A 191 3.67 12.93 5.92
N VAL A 192 3.65 13.20 4.63
CA VAL A 192 3.74 14.56 4.08
C VAL A 192 2.75 14.75 2.95
N ARG A 193 2.16 15.95 2.87
CA ARG A 193 1.21 16.31 1.80
C ARG A 193 1.89 16.94 0.58
N ALA A 194 3.03 17.59 0.79
CA ALA A 194 3.77 18.25 -0.28
C ALA A 194 5.17 17.65 -0.41
N LEU A 195 5.53 17.27 -1.60
CA LEU A 195 6.87 16.83 -1.97
C LEU A 195 7.17 17.23 -3.42
N ASN A 196 8.44 17.42 -3.72
CA ASN A 196 8.94 17.57 -5.09
C ASN A 196 9.62 16.26 -5.48
N ALA A 197 9.02 15.58 -6.44
CA ALA A 197 9.65 14.45 -7.13
C ALA A 197 10.35 14.98 -8.39
N PRO A 198 11.53 14.46 -8.77
CA PRO A 198 12.12 14.78 -10.04
C PRO A 198 11.11 14.39 -11.14
N GLN A 199 10.73 15.38 -11.95
CA GLN A 199 9.97 15.09 -13.16
C GLN A 199 10.87 14.24 -14.04
N ARG A 200 10.32 13.14 -14.58
CA ARG A 200 11.02 12.38 -15.60
C ARG A 200 11.34 13.37 -16.70
N GLY A 201 12.63 13.65 -16.92
CA GLY A 201 13.07 14.36 -18.10
C GLY A 201 12.47 13.67 -19.33
N GLU A 202 11.95 14.48 -20.22
CA GLU A 202 11.47 14.08 -21.53
C GLU A 202 12.53 13.32 -22.31
#